data_de87f2b4f3d2cc48f6f5eff82b21d8db
#
_entry.id   de87f2b4f3d2cc48f6f5eff82b21d8db
#
_cell.length_a   1.000
_cell.length_b   1.000
_cell.length_c   1.000
_cell.angle_alpha   90.00
_cell.angle_beta   90.00
_cell.angle_gamma   90.00
#
_symmetry.space_group_name_H-M   'P 1'
#
loop_
_entity.id
_entity.type
_entity.pdbx_description
1 polymer ?
#
loop_
_entity_poly.entity_id
_entity_poly.type
_entity_poly.pdbx_seq_one_letter_code
_entity_poly.pdbx_strand_id
1 'polypeptide(L)'
;MALRITEQNGIFFLEGAINVSTTLNFQNHLESILNQKKGLTIDVENVTEIDPSGMQVLRELYSKAQSKKRPFFVVGTGCKEIYDDFLHTCAA
;
A
#
# COMPACT_ATOMS: atom_id res chain seq x y z
N MET A 1 10.70 3.90 -13.95
CA MET A 1 10.54 4.68 -12.71
C MET A 1 10.64 3.74 -11.52
N ALA A 2 11.33 4.17 -10.51
CA ALA A 2 11.50 3.34 -9.32
C ALA A 2 10.47 3.67 -8.27
N LEU A 3 10.17 2.71 -7.42
CA LEU A 3 9.32 2.91 -6.26
C LEU A 3 10.22 2.93 -5.02
N ARG A 4 10.07 3.96 -4.21
CA ARG A 4 10.81 4.07 -2.96
C ARG A 4 9.85 3.86 -1.80
N ILE A 5 10.28 3.07 -0.84
CA ILE A 5 9.52 2.82 0.39
C ILE A 5 10.39 3.26 1.56
N THR A 6 9.88 4.19 2.36
CA THR A 6 10.59 4.73 3.52
C THR A 6 9.70 4.56 4.74
N GLU A 7 10.26 4.13 5.85
CA GLU A 7 9.49 3.95 7.07
C GLU A 7 9.87 5.03 8.10
N GLN A 8 8.84 5.67 8.68
CA GLN A 8 9.02 6.62 9.76
C GLN A 8 7.87 6.45 10.74
N ASN A 9 8.19 6.19 12.00
CA ASN A 9 7.22 6.09 13.08
C ASN A 9 6.10 5.08 12.78
N GLY A 10 6.45 3.99 12.12
CA GLY A 10 5.49 2.94 11.81
C GLY A 10 4.66 3.19 10.56
N ILE A 11 4.88 4.30 9.87
CA ILE A 11 4.18 4.61 8.62
C ILE A 11 5.14 4.39 7.47
N PHE A 12 4.67 3.66 6.45
CA PHE A 12 5.48 3.36 5.27
C PHE A 12 5.10 4.31 4.15
N PHE A 13 6.02 5.20 3.81
CA PHE A 13 5.81 6.21 2.78
C PHE A 13 6.22 5.65 1.44
N LEU A 14 5.28 5.59 0.52
CA LEU A 14 5.52 5.12 -0.84
C LEU A 14 5.71 6.31 -1.76
N GLU A 15 6.75 6.26 -2.58
CA GLU A 15 7.07 7.38 -3.47
C GLU A 15 7.43 6.83 -4.85
N GLY A 16 6.79 7.35 -5.88
CA GLY A 16 7.06 6.97 -7.25
C GLY A 16 5.93 6.17 -7.86
N ALA A 17 6.29 5.23 -8.76
CA ALA A 17 5.31 4.49 -9.53
C ALA A 17 5.18 3.04 -9.04
N ILE A 18 3.95 2.59 -8.91
CA ILE A 18 3.65 1.19 -8.57
C ILE A 18 3.16 0.54 -9.85
N ASN A 19 4.00 -0.30 -10.46
CA ASN A 19 3.68 -0.92 -11.73
C ASN A 19 4.25 -2.33 -11.78
N VAL A 20 4.09 -2.99 -12.93
CA VAL A 20 4.50 -4.39 -13.07
C VAL A 20 5.99 -4.60 -12.74
N SER A 21 6.82 -3.58 -12.95
CA SER A 21 8.26 -3.68 -12.65
C SER A 21 8.56 -3.60 -11.16
N THR A 22 7.68 -3.00 -10.37
CA THR A 22 7.94 -2.74 -8.95
C THR A 22 7.04 -3.54 -8.01
N THR A 23 5.96 -4.15 -8.54
CA THR A 23 4.96 -4.78 -7.67
C THR A 23 5.50 -5.96 -6.87
N LEU A 24 6.41 -6.74 -7.42
CA LEU A 24 6.90 -7.90 -6.68
C LEU A 24 7.68 -7.49 -5.44
N ASN A 25 8.60 -6.53 -5.59
CA ASN A 25 9.37 -6.02 -4.45
C ASN A 25 8.45 -5.32 -3.45
N PHE A 26 7.52 -4.54 -3.95
CA PHE A 26 6.53 -3.86 -3.13
C PHE A 26 5.71 -4.86 -2.32
N GLN A 27 5.19 -5.89 -2.96
CA GLN A 27 4.38 -6.91 -2.30
C GLN A 27 5.19 -7.66 -1.25
N ASN A 28 6.38 -8.13 -1.61
CA ASN A 28 7.22 -8.89 -0.68
C ASN A 28 7.59 -8.07 0.54
N HIS A 29 7.93 -6.80 0.33
CA HIS A 29 8.31 -5.93 1.42
C HIS A 29 7.17 -5.70 2.40
N LEU A 30 6.00 -5.34 1.89
CA LEU A 30 4.87 -5.04 2.75
C LEU A 30 4.25 -6.28 3.35
N GLU A 31 4.26 -7.41 2.64
CA GLU A 31 3.79 -8.67 3.21
C GLU A 31 4.64 -9.11 4.39
N SER A 32 5.96 -8.96 4.25
CA SER A 32 6.88 -9.28 5.34
C SER A 32 6.57 -8.45 6.58
N ILE A 33 6.32 -7.16 6.38
CA ILE A 33 5.98 -6.27 7.49
C ILE A 33 4.64 -6.66 8.11
N LEU A 34 3.66 -6.96 7.28
CA LEU A 34 2.35 -7.36 7.78
C LEU A 34 2.42 -8.63 8.61
N ASN A 35 3.31 -9.55 8.24
CA ASN A 35 3.49 -10.79 9.00
C ASN A 35 4.20 -10.57 10.33
N GLN A 36 5.04 -9.56 10.43
CA GLN A 36 5.84 -9.31 11.63
C GLN A 36 5.19 -8.33 12.59
N LYS A 37 4.38 -7.42 12.10
CA LYS A 37 3.79 -6.35 12.90
C LYS A 37 2.29 -6.54 13.04
N LYS A 38 1.72 -5.84 14.02
CA LYS A 38 0.29 -5.97 14.30
C LYS A 38 -0.59 -5.26 13.29
N GLY A 39 -0.01 -4.45 12.45
CA GLY A 39 -0.78 -3.72 11.44
C GLY A 39 0.13 -3.07 10.44
N LEU A 40 -0.46 -2.39 9.47
CA LEU A 40 0.27 -1.74 8.40
C LEU A 40 -0.41 -0.44 8.03
N THR A 41 0.35 0.64 8.03
CA THR A 41 -0.12 1.93 7.56
C THR A 41 0.78 2.38 6.43
N ILE A 42 0.21 2.67 5.27
CA ILE A 42 0.98 3.18 4.14
C ILE A 42 0.48 4.56 3.77
N ASP A 43 1.42 5.41 3.37
CA ASP A 43 1.13 6.77 2.91
C ASP A 43 1.39 6.80 1.42
N VAL A 44 0.37 7.14 0.64
CA VAL A 44 0.44 7.14 -0.81
C VAL A 44 0.44 8.55 -1.40
N GLU A 45 0.70 9.54 -0.56
CA GLU A 45 0.66 10.94 -0.99
C GLU A 45 1.63 11.21 -2.15
N ASN A 46 2.76 10.54 -2.17
CA ASN A 46 3.79 10.75 -3.19
C ASN A 46 3.84 9.67 -4.26
N VAL A 47 2.82 8.81 -4.31
CA VAL A 47 2.70 7.85 -5.41
C VAL A 47 2.21 8.60 -6.64
N THR A 48 2.99 8.53 -7.72
CA THR A 48 2.69 9.28 -8.92
C THR A 48 1.73 8.54 -9.86
N GLU A 49 1.80 7.20 -9.84
CA GLU A 49 0.88 6.40 -10.64
C GLU A 49 0.84 4.99 -10.12
N ILE A 50 -0.25 4.28 -10.46
CA ILE A 50 -0.40 2.88 -10.10
C ILE A 50 -1.15 2.21 -11.25
N ASP A 51 -0.70 1.02 -11.65
CA ASP A 51 -1.37 0.27 -12.69
C ASP A 51 -2.23 -0.85 -12.08
N PRO A 52 -2.99 -1.60 -12.90
CA PRO A 52 -3.86 -2.65 -12.35
C PRO A 52 -3.12 -3.70 -11.54
N SER A 53 -1.87 -4.02 -11.88
CA SER A 53 -1.12 -5.00 -11.11
C SER A 53 -0.82 -4.48 -9.70
N GLY A 54 -0.49 -3.20 -9.59
CA GLY A 54 -0.27 -2.57 -8.29
C GLY A 54 -1.53 -2.52 -7.45
N MET A 55 -2.66 -2.18 -8.07
CA MET A 55 -3.95 -2.16 -7.37
C MET A 55 -4.29 -3.55 -6.85
N GLN A 56 -4.04 -4.59 -7.63
CA GLN A 56 -4.30 -5.94 -7.19
C GLN A 56 -3.46 -6.31 -5.97
N VAL A 57 -2.20 -5.91 -5.94
CA VAL A 57 -1.33 -6.16 -4.79
C VAL A 57 -1.88 -5.46 -3.54
N LEU A 58 -2.34 -4.22 -3.68
CA LEU A 58 -2.92 -3.51 -2.54
C LEU A 58 -4.17 -4.21 -2.01
N ARG A 59 -5.02 -4.70 -2.91
CA ARG A 59 -6.21 -5.43 -2.51
C ARG A 59 -5.87 -6.73 -1.80
N GLU A 60 -4.85 -7.42 -2.28
CA GLU A 60 -4.39 -8.66 -1.65
C GLU A 60 -3.83 -8.41 -0.26
N LEU A 61 -3.07 -7.33 -0.10
CA LEU A 61 -2.54 -6.97 1.21
C LEU A 61 -3.66 -6.63 2.19
N TYR A 62 -4.65 -5.90 1.72
CA TYR A 62 -5.81 -5.56 2.54
C TYR A 62 -6.55 -6.84 2.97
N SER A 63 -6.77 -7.74 2.04
CA SER A 63 -7.45 -9.00 2.31
C SER A 63 -6.67 -9.85 3.32
N LYS A 64 -5.35 -9.91 3.17
CA LYS A 64 -4.51 -10.66 4.11
C LYS A 64 -4.54 -10.02 5.50
N ALA A 65 -4.54 -8.71 5.57
CA ALA A 65 -4.61 -8.01 6.84
C ALA A 65 -5.92 -8.33 7.56
N GLN A 66 -7.03 -8.34 6.83
CA GLN A 66 -8.31 -8.69 7.40
C GLN A 66 -8.34 -10.13 7.89
N SER A 67 -7.78 -11.03 7.08
CA SER A 67 -7.72 -12.45 7.44
C SER A 67 -6.93 -12.66 8.73
N LYS A 68 -5.89 -11.86 8.95
CA LYS A 68 -5.07 -11.95 10.16
C LYS A 68 -5.57 -11.06 11.27
N LYS A 69 -6.69 -10.36 11.05
CA LYS A 69 -7.28 -9.42 12.01
C LYS A 69 -6.30 -8.32 12.38
N ARG A 70 -5.55 -7.82 11.39
CA ARG A 70 -4.59 -6.74 11.58
C ARG A 70 -5.07 -5.50 10.83
N PRO A 71 -4.99 -4.32 11.43
CA PRO A 71 -5.42 -3.11 10.74
C PRO A 71 -4.52 -2.80 9.56
N PHE A 72 -5.14 -2.32 8.48
CA PHE A 72 -4.43 -1.90 7.29
C PHE A 72 -5.00 -0.55 6.88
N PHE A 73 -4.19 0.48 6.97
CA PHE A 73 -4.62 1.85 6.67
C PHE A 73 -3.86 2.39 5.49
N VAL A 74 -4.59 3.07 4.60
CA VAL A 74 -4.01 3.78 3.48
C VAL A 74 -4.33 5.26 3.68
N VAL A 75 -3.31 6.10 3.75
CA VAL A 75 -3.47 7.52 3.98
C VAL A 75 -2.86 8.31 2.83
N GLY A 76 -3.30 9.56 2.66
CA GLY A 76 -2.82 10.41 1.60
C GLY A 76 -3.76 10.41 0.40
N THR A 77 -3.73 11.47 -0.39
CA THR A 77 -4.62 11.64 -1.53
C THR A 77 -3.88 11.90 -2.83
N GLY A 78 -2.56 11.62 -2.84
CA GLY A 78 -1.74 11.91 -4.01
C GLY A 78 -2.01 11.05 -5.21
N CYS A 79 -2.57 9.86 -5.01
CA CYS A 79 -2.90 8.95 -6.10
C CYS A 79 -4.41 8.73 -6.14
N LYS A 80 -5.04 9.28 -7.17
CA LYS A 80 -6.49 9.23 -7.28
C LYS A 80 -7.03 7.80 -7.35
N GLU A 81 -6.34 6.93 -8.06
CA GLU A 81 -6.79 5.55 -8.22
C GLU A 81 -6.83 4.83 -6.88
N ILE A 82 -5.82 5.04 -6.06
CA ILE A 82 -5.80 4.43 -4.73
C ILE A 82 -6.87 5.08 -3.85
N TYR A 83 -7.00 6.38 -3.92
CA TYR A 83 -8.00 7.09 -3.15
C TYR A 83 -9.40 6.58 -3.46
N ASP A 84 -9.72 6.45 -4.74
CA ASP A 84 -11.05 6.01 -5.16
C ASP A 84 -11.34 4.57 -4.73
N ASP A 85 -10.32 3.72 -4.76
CA ASP A 85 -10.51 2.30 -4.49
C ASP A 85 -10.44 1.96 -3.00
N PHE A 86 -9.58 2.63 -2.26
CA PHE A 86 -9.33 2.29 -0.86
C PHE A 86 -9.87 3.31 0.13
N LEU A 87 -9.51 4.58 -0.01
CA LEU A 87 -9.91 5.57 0.97
C LEU A 87 -11.40 5.81 0.96
N HIS A 88 -12.01 5.76 -0.22
CA HIS A 88 -13.45 5.90 -0.35
C HIS A 88 -14.18 4.72 0.32
N THR A 89 -13.62 3.51 0.20
CA THR A 89 -14.22 2.31 0.75
C THR A 89 -13.87 2.11 2.21
N CYS A 90 -12.59 2.30 2.55
CA CYS A 90 -12.10 2.00 3.89
C CYS A 90 -12.43 3.08 4.92
N ALA A 91 -12.77 4.28 4.45
CA ALA A 91 -13.15 5.37 5.34
C ALA A 91 -14.55 5.23 5.88
N ALA A 92 -15.30 4.32 5.33
CA ALA A 92 -16.69 4.10 5.73
C ALA A 92 -16.80 3.43 7.09
#